data_3b5efa7f6e3973ba771d78a1661e6ae9
#
_entry.id   3b5efa7f6e3973ba771d78a1661e6ae9
#
_cell.length_a   1.000
_cell.length_b   1.000
_cell.length_c   1.000
_cell.angle_alpha   90.00
_cell.angle_beta   90.00
_cell.angle_gamma   90.00
#
_symmetry.space_group_name_H-M   'P 1'
#
loop_
_entity.id
_entity.type
_entity.pdbx_description
1 polymer ?
#
loop_
_entity_poly.entity_id
_entity_poly.type
_entity_poly.pdbx_seq_one_letter_code
_entity_poly.pdbx_strand_id
1 'polypeptide(L)' 'MRAFETLDLEVDASFEDVKTAWRRLAKANHPDVKPNDAEAAVRFQAVQAAFEILRRAEERRPR' A
#
# COMPACT_ATOMS: atom_id res chain seq x y z
N MET A 1 11.92 -4.64 -4.93
CA MET A 1 10.51 -4.71 -4.54
C MET A 1 9.69 -3.69 -5.30
N ARG A 2 8.50 -4.05 -5.71
CA ARG A 2 7.66 -3.24 -6.60
C ARG A 2 6.55 -2.55 -5.82
N ALA A 3 6.93 -1.67 -4.90
CA ALA A 3 5.97 -1.05 -3.98
C ALA A 3 4.88 -0.24 -4.72
N PHE A 4 5.25 0.51 -5.76
CA PHE A 4 4.25 1.25 -6.54
C PHE A 4 3.29 0.31 -7.25
N GLU A 5 3.78 -0.78 -7.84
CA GLU A 5 2.92 -1.76 -8.51
C GLU A 5 1.96 -2.44 -7.52
N THR A 6 2.44 -2.73 -6.32
CA THR A 6 1.60 -3.34 -5.28
C THR A 6 0.41 -2.44 -4.94
N LEU A 7 0.59 -1.13 -5.01
CA LEU A 7 -0.48 -0.16 -4.77
C LEU A 7 -1.21 0.25 -6.05
N ASP A 8 -0.88 -0.38 -7.18
CA ASP A 8 -1.49 -0.11 -8.49
C ASP A 8 -1.24 1.35 -8.92
N LEU A 9 -0.01 1.82 -8.72
CA LEU A 9 0.39 3.18 -9.03
C LEU A 9 1.56 3.21 -9.99
N GLU A 10 1.69 4.34 -10.70
CA GLU A 10 2.87 4.63 -11.51
C GLU A 10 4.05 4.98 -10.60
N VAL A 11 5.28 4.78 -11.10
CA VAL A 11 6.49 4.99 -10.32
C VAL A 11 6.71 6.46 -9.94
N ASP A 12 6.06 7.39 -10.64
CA ASP A 12 6.15 8.82 -10.37
C ASP A 12 4.97 9.35 -9.57
N ALA A 13 4.14 8.47 -9.03
CA ALA A 13 2.99 8.88 -8.23
C ALA A 13 3.44 9.69 -7.01
N SER A 14 2.66 10.70 -6.65
CA SER A 14 2.95 11.52 -5.47
C SER A 14 2.69 10.72 -4.19
N PHE A 15 3.24 11.19 -3.06
CA PHE A 15 2.98 10.53 -1.79
C PHE A 15 1.51 10.64 -1.39
N GLU A 16 0.81 11.71 -1.80
CA GLU A 16 -0.64 11.81 -1.59
C GLU A 16 -1.37 10.69 -2.33
N ASP A 17 -0.96 10.39 -3.57
CA ASP A 17 -1.51 9.27 -4.32
C ASP A 17 -1.23 7.94 -3.62
N VAL A 18 -0.04 7.78 -3.06
CA VAL A 18 0.34 6.59 -2.30
C VAL A 18 -0.60 6.40 -1.11
N LYS A 19 -0.84 7.46 -0.34
CA LYS A 19 -1.74 7.39 0.82
C LYS A 19 -3.17 7.03 0.41
N THR A 20 -3.66 7.63 -0.66
CA THR A 20 -5.01 7.37 -1.15
C THR A 20 -5.15 5.91 -1.59
N ALA A 21 -4.20 5.41 -2.38
CA ALA A 21 -4.21 4.03 -2.83
C ALA A 21 -4.10 3.05 -1.66
N TRP A 22 -3.22 3.33 -0.71
CA TRP A 22 -3.05 2.50 0.47
C TRP A 22 -4.35 2.38 1.26
N ARG A 23 -5.01 3.51 1.53
CA ARG A 23 -6.27 3.49 2.29
C ARG A 23 -7.33 2.65 1.58
N ARG A 24 -7.45 2.82 0.26
CA ARG A 24 -8.44 2.10 -0.54
C ARG A 24 -8.18 0.60 -0.50
N LEU A 25 -6.93 0.20 -0.75
CA LEU A 25 -6.58 -1.23 -0.81
C LEU A 25 -6.57 -1.88 0.57
N ALA A 26 -6.12 -1.16 1.59
CA ALA A 26 -6.15 -1.68 2.95
C ALA A 26 -7.58 -1.92 3.41
N LYS A 27 -8.48 -0.98 3.14
CA LYS A 27 -9.89 -1.12 3.50
C LYS A 27 -10.55 -2.27 2.75
N ALA A 28 -10.24 -2.42 1.46
CA ALA A 28 -10.84 -3.47 0.62
C ALA A 28 -10.42 -4.88 1.05
N ASN A 29 -9.23 -5.02 1.64
CA ASN A 29 -8.66 -6.34 2.01
C ASN A 29 -8.54 -6.54 3.53
N HIS A 30 -9.07 -5.62 4.32
CA HIS A 30 -8.97 -5.71 5.77
C HIS A 30 -9.68 -6.96 6.29
N PRO A 31 -9.13 -7.62 7.34
CA PRO A 31 -9.74 -8.81 7.89
C PRO A 31 -11.19 -8.63 8.37
N ASP A 32 -11.56 -7.42 8.79
CA ASP A 32 -12.95 -7.14 9.20
C ASP A 32 -13.91 -7.13 8.00
N VAL A 33 -13.40 -6.80 6.82
CA VAL A 33 -14.20 -6.76 5.59
C VAL A 33 -14.22 -8.12 4.91
N LYS A 34 -13.08 -8.81 4.93
CA LYS A 34 -12.92 -10.11 4.29
C LYS A 34 -12.39 -11.15 5.27
N PRO A 35 -13.20 -11.53 6.27
CA PRO A 35 -12.77 -12.55 7.23
C PRO A 35 -12.61 -13.90 6.54
N ASN A 36 -11.62 -14.67 6.97
CA ASN A 36 -11.35 -16.02 6.45
C ASN A 36 -10.98 -16.05 4.96
N ASP A 37 -10.54 -14.93 4.41
CA ASP A 37 -10.06 -14.85 3.02
C ASP A 37 -8.53 -14.79 3.04
N ALA A 38 -7.88 -15.92 2.75
CA ALA A 38 -6.43 -16.01 2.79
C ALA A 38 -5.77 -15.13 1.74
N GLU A 39 -6.37 -15.01 0.56
CA GLU A 39 -5.82 -14.16 -0.49
C GLU A 39 -5.90 -12.68 -0.10
N ALA A 40 -7.00 -12.27 0.50
CA ALA A 40 -7.15 -10.90 0.98
C ALA A 40 -6.13 -10.60 2.08
N ALA A 41 -5.87 -11.56 2.96
CA ALA A 41 -4.86 -11.39 4.02
C ALA A 41 -3.47 -11.19 3.43
N VAL A 42 -3.12 -11.96 2.41
CA VAL A 42 -1.82 -11.81 1.72
C VAL A 42 -1.73 -10.44 1.04
N ARG A 43 -2.80 -10.03 0.35
CA ARG A 43 -2.84 -8.70 -0.29
C ARG A 43 -2.74 -7.58 0.73
N PHE A 44 -3.41 -7.71 1.86
CA PHE A 44 -3.34 -6.72 2.92
C PHE A 44 -1.92 -6.55 3.43
N GLN A 45 -1.22 -7.66 3.69
CA GLN A 45 0.17 -7.62 4.14
C GLN A 45 1.09 -6.98 3.09
N ALA A 46 0.90 -7.32 1.82
CA ALA A 46 1.69 -6.74 0.74
C ALA A 46 1.46 -5.24 0.62
N VAL A 47 0.20 -4.79 0.76
CA VAL A 47 -0.16 -3.37 0.72
C VAL A 47 0.51 -2.62 1.88
N GLN A 48 0.47 -3.19 3.09
CA GLN A 48 1.09 -2.59 4.25
C GLN A 48 2.60 -2.47 4.09
N ALA A 49 3.24 -3.52 3.58
CA ALA A 49 4.69 -3.51 3.35
C ALA A 49 5.08 -2.47 2.30
N ALA A 50 4.34 -2.39 1.20
CA ALA A 50 4.59 -1.42 0.15
C ALA A 50 4.44 0.02 0.67
N PHE A 51 3.39 0.28 1.42
CA PHE A 51 3.17 1.60 2.00
C PHE A 51 4.32 1.98 2.95
N GLU A 52 4.76 1.05 3.78
CA GLU A 52 5.85 1.30 4.73
C GLU A 52 7.15 1.68 4.01
N ILE A 53 7.46 0.98 2.92
CA ILE A 53 8.65 1.27 2.12
C ILE A 53 8.57 2.69 1.53
N LEU A 54 7.43 3.04 0.96
CA LEU A 54 7.24 4.34 0.32
C LEU A 54 7.19 5.46 1.35
N ARG A 55 6.62 5.22 2.53
CA ARG A 55 6.59 6.18 3.63
C ARG A 55 8.02 6.50 4.11
N ARG A 56 8.85 5.48 4.27
CA ARG A 56 10.24 5.68 4.67
C ARG A 56 11.04 6.44 3.62
N ALA A 57 10.80 6.15 2.34
CA ALA A 57 11.44 6.87 1.26
C ALA A 57 11.05 8.33 1.27
N GLU A 58 9.78 8.64 1.53
CA GLU A 58 9.29 10.01 1.62
C GLU A 58 9.95 10.75 2.80
N GLU A 59 10.10 10.11 3.94
CA GLU A 59 10.74 10.71 5.12
C GLU A 59 12.22 11.06 4.87
N ARG A 60 12.90 10.31 3.99
CA ARG A 60 14.31 10.53 3.66
C ARG A 60 14.51 11.51 2.52
N ARG A 61 13.43 11.97 1.92
CA ARG A 61 13.49 12.84 0.77
C ARG A 61 14.03 14.21 1.17
N PRO A 62 15.02 14.76 0.44
CA PRO A 62 15.53 16.11 0.72
C PRO A 62 14.43 17.14 0.49
N ARG A 63 14.42 18.17 1.33
CA ARG A 63 13.47 19.28 1.23
C ARG A 63 14.16 20.53 0.77
#